data_1683a8da5bd85561df7f2d34d2b8e2e2
#
_entry.id   1683a8da5bd85561df7f2d34d2b8e2e2
#
_cell.length_a   1.000
_cell.length_b   1.000
_cell.length_c   1.000
_cell.angle_alpha   90.00
_cell.angle_beta   90.00
_cell.angle_gamma   90.00
#
_symmetry.space_group_name_H-M   'P 1'
#
loop_
_entity.id
_entity.type
_entity.pdbx_description
1 polymer ?
#
loop_
_entity_poly.entity_id
_entity_poly.type
_entity_poly.pdbx_seq_one_letter_code
_entity_poly.pdbx_strand_id
1 'polypeptide(L)'
;MRKHKISVFDLIGLLWVLIFVFVMVEHLRDGGRTGDEVAIAITAADLDSGFREGAEWHGIYLREAKVGFSKLERRRVKEGYQLKHLMRLNMTVMRQNQTLTTTVNTILNKDFTLKEFEMK
;
A
#
# COMPACT_ATOMS: atom_id res chain seq x y z
N MET A 1 -8.25 -34.20 48.16
CA MET A 1 -8.08 -33.93 46.68
C MET A 1 -9.47 -33.78 46.08
N ARG A 2 -9.82 -32.56 45.67
CA ARG A 2 -11.04 -32.37 44.89
C ARG A 2 -10.76 -32.80 43.46
N LYS A 3 -11.38 -33.88 43.04
CA LYS A 3 -11.40 -34.25 41.62
C LYS A 3 -12.28 -33.23 40.88
N HIS A 4 -11.68 -32.29 40.21
CA HIS A 4 -12.43 -31.45 39.29
C HIS A 4 -12.96 -32.34 38.17
N LYS A 5 -14.27 -32.60 38.17
CA LYS A 5 -14.95 -33.17 37.02
C LYS A 5 -14.92 -32.10 35.96
N ILE A 6 -14.06 -32.29 34.94
CA ILE A 6 -14.05 -31.45 33.76
C ILE A 6 -15.41 -31.62 33.10
N SER A 7 -16.20 -30.57 33.03
CA SER A 7 -17.47 -30.55 32.36
C SER A 7 -17.24 -30.67 30.86
N VAL A 8 -18.18 -31.28 30.16
CA VAL A 8 -18.16 -31.33 28.67
C VAL A 8 -18.07 -29.91 28.09
N PHE A 9 -18.67 -28.94 28.73
CA PHE A 9 -18.58 -27.52 28.35
C PHE A 9 -17.17 -26.97 28.49
N ASP A 10 -16.44 -27.36 29.52
CA ASP A 10 -15.03 -26.95 29.71
C ASP A 10 -14.14 -27.55 28.63
N LEU A 11 -14.43 -28.79 28.23
CA LEU A 11 -13.70 -29.45 27.15
C LEU A 11 -13.96 -28.78 25.80
N ILE A 12 -15.21 -28.40 25.51
CA ILE A 12 -15.59 -27.67 24.29
C ILE A 12 -14.92 -26.28 24.27
N GLY A 13 -14.95 -25.57 25.40
CA GLY A 13 -14.29 -24.28 25.55
C GLY A 13 -12.78 -24.36 25.33
N LEU A 14 -12.14 -25.38 25.88
CA LEU A 14 -10.71 -25.61 25.69
C LEU A 14 -10.39 -25.93 24.20
N LEU A 15 -11.22 -26.72 23.57
CA LEU A 15 -11.05 -27.03 22.13
C LEU A 15 -11.15 -25.77 21.27
N TRP A 16 -12.12 -24.88 21.55
CA TRP A 16 -12.25 -23.61 20.84
C TRP A 16 -11.05 -22.70 21.03
N VAL A 17 -10.52 -22.61 22.25
CA VAL A 17 -9.31 -21.84 22.54
C VAL A 17 -8.11 -22.39 21.77
N LEU A 18 -7.95 -23.72 21.71
CA LEU A 18 -6.87 -24.35 20.95
C LEU A 18 -6.98 -24.07 19.44
N ILE A 19 -8.18 -24.15 18.89
CA ILE A 19 -8.43 -23.83 17.46
C ILE A 19 -8.11 -22.36 17.21
N PHE A 20 -8.55 -21.46 18.08
CA PHE A 20 -8.28 -20.02 17.95
C PHE A 20 -6.79 -19.71 18.00
N VAL A 21 -6.07 -20.30 18.94
CA VAL A 21 -4.61 -20.12 19.05
C VAL A 21 -3.91 -20.68 17.82
N PHE A 22 -4.33 -21.82 17.31
CA PHE A 22 -3.77 -22.44 16.12
C PHE A 22 -3.96 -21.55 14.89
N VAL A 23 -5.17 -21.06 14.66
CA VAL A 23 -5.48 -20.13 13.54
C VAL A 23 -4.69 -18.82 13.70
N MET A 24 -4.57 -18.30 14.92
CA MET A 24 -3.81 -17.08 15.16
C MET A 24 -2.32 -17.29 14.87
N VAL A 25 -1.74 -18.42 15.29
CA VAL A 25 -0.34 -18.74 15.01
C VAL A 25 -0.10 -18.91 13.50
N GLU A 26 -1.00 -19.61 12.79
CA GLU A 26 -0.90 -19.69 11.34
C GLU A 26 -1.00 -18.32 10.67
N HIS A 27 -1.94 -17.49 11.10
CA HIS A 27 -2.09 -16.15 10.56
C HIS A 27 -0.85 -15.27 10.80
N LEU A 28 -0.22 -15.40 11.95
CA LEU A 28 1.05 -14.71 12.24
C LEU A 28 2.22 -15.29 11.44
N ARG A 29 2.22 -16.59 11.18
CA ARG A 29 3.24 -17.23 10.32
C ARG A 29 3.06 -16.83 8.87
N ASP A 30 1.84 -16.77 8.38
CA ASP A 30 1.54 -16.32 7.02
C ASP A 30 1.77 -14.81 6.85
N GLY A 31 1.45 -14.00 7.86
CA GLY A 31 1.79 -12.58 7.90
C GLY A 31 3.30 -12.30 7.88
N GLY A 32 4.12 -13.26 8.35
CA GLY A 32 5.57 -13.23 8.19
C GLY A 32 6.04 -13.73 6.81
N ARG A 33 5.17 -14.39 6.06
CA ARG A 33 5.46 -14.95 4.73
C ARG A 33 5.03 -14.07 3.56
N THR A 34 4.27 -13.01 3.78
CA THR A 34 4.15 -11.91 2.81
C THR A 34 5.48 -11.17 2.63
N GLY A 35 6.50 -11.57 3.30
CA GLY A 35 7.89 -11.18 3.16
C GLY A 35 8.76 -12.25 2.53
N ASP A 36 8.28 -13.16 1.73
CA ASP A 36 9.00 -13.61 0.55
C ASP A 36 8.90 -12.50 -0.54
N GLU A 37 9.00 -11.28 -0.11
CA GLU A 37 9.84 -10.35 -0.82
C GLU A 37 11.14 -11.10 -0.99
N VAL A 38 11.33 -11.67 -2.16
CA VAL A 38 12.64 -11.77 -2.73
C VAL A 38 13.21 -10.39 -2.46
N ALA A 39 14.00 -10.25 -1.41
CA ALA A 39 14.76 -9.04 -1.18
C ALA A 39 15.74 -8.97 -2.35
N ILE A 40 15.22 -8.57 -3.50
CA ILE A 40 16.03 -8.11 -4.60
C ILE A 40 16.72 -6.93 -3.96
N ALA A 41 18.00 -7.09 -3.65
CA ALA A 41 18.82 -5.99 -3.18
C ALA A 41 18.94 -5.02 -4.36
N ILE A 42 17.89 -4.20 -4.54
CA ILE A 42 17.85 -3.15 -5.53
C ILE A 42 18.81 -2.09 -5.01
N THR A 43 19.93 -1.97 -5.65
CA THR A 43 20.89 -0.93 -5.33
C THR A 43 20.40 0.42 -5.90
N ALA A 44 20.87 1.53 -5.33
CA ALA A 44 20.57 2.85 -5.87
C ALA A 44 21.02 2.99 -7.34
N ALA A 45 22.08 2.29 -7.75
CA ALA A 45 22.53 2.26 -9.14
C ALA A 45 21.53 1.52 -10.05
N ASP A 46 20.90 0.44 -9.58
CA ASP A 46 19.87 -0.28 -10.34
C ASP A 46 18.61 0.56 -10.52
N LEU A 47 18.22 1.29 -9.49
CA LEU A 47 17.10 2.23 -9.57
C LEU A 47 17.40 3.40 -10.51
N ASP A 48 18.62 3.93 -10.49
CA ASP A 48 19.04 5.02 -11.37
C ASP A 48 19.04 4.57 -12.85
N SER A 49 19.53 3.37 -13.14
CA SER A 49 19.51 2.81 -14.50
C SER A 49 18.11 2.52 -15.02
N GLY A 50 17.18 2.15 -14.12
CA GLY A 50 15.77 1.91 -14.44
C GLY A 50 14.90 3.17 -14.46
N PHE A 51 15.40 4.28 -13.92
CA PHE A 51 14.64 5.53 -13.87
C PHE A 51 14.55 6.17 -15.25
N ARG A 52 13.34 6.31 -15.74
CA ARG A 52 13.07 6.99 -17.01
C ARG A 52 12.31 8.27 -16.77
N GLU A 53 12.81 9.36 -17.34
CA GLU A 53 12.09 10.63 -17.37
C GLU A 53 10.87 10.50 -18.28
N GLY A 54 9.80 11.17 -17.93
CA GLY A 54 8.59 11.20 -18.74
C GLY A 54 7.34 11.41 -17.93
N ALA A 55 6.23 11.40 -18.63
CA ALA A 55 4.90 11.50 -18.04
C ALA A 55 4.07 10.29 -18.45
N GLU A 56 3.39 9.68 -17.48
CA GLU A 56 2.46 8.60 -17.71
C GLU A 56 1.06 9.04 -17.29
N TRP A 57 0.09 8.70 -18.13
CA TRP A 57 -1.31 9.00 -17.88
C TRP A 57 -2.10 7.72 -17.65
N HIS A 58 -2.90 7.71 -16.62
CA HIS A 58 -3.77 6.59 -16.28
C HIS A 58 -5.21 7.06 -16.12
N GLY A 59 -6.14 6.39 -16.79
CA GLY A 59 -7.57 6.60 -16.55
C GLY A 59 -7.99 5.90 -15.26
N ILE A 60 -8.85 6.56 -14.49
CA ILE A 60 -9.44 5.99 -13.29
C ILE A 60 -10.90 5.64 -13.62
N TYR A 61 -11.26 4.38 -13.41
CA TYR A 61 -12.58 3.85 -13.73
C TYR A 61 -13.27 3.30 -12.48
N LEU A 62 -14.54 3.56 -12.36
CA LEU A 62 -15.40 3.00 -11.35
C LEU A 62 -16.61 2.38 -12.05
N ARG A 63 -16.84 1.07 -11.87
CA ARG A 63 -17.93 0.35 -12.52
C ARG A 63 -18.02 0.62 -14.03
N GLU A 64 -16.90 0.47 -14.73
CA GLU A 64 -16.75 0.68 -16.18
C GLU A 64 -16.90 2.15 -16.66
N ALA A 65 -17.25 3.08 -15.77
CA ALA A 65 -17.30 4.50 -16.09
C ALA A 65 -16.00 5.20 -15.72
N LYS A 66 -15.47 6.01 -16.63
CA LYS A 66 -14.28 6.83 -16.34
C LYS A 66 -14.66 7.96 -15.40
N VAL A 67 -14.09 7.93 -14.19
CA VAL A 67 -14.35 8.92 -13.15
C VAL A 67 -13.22 9.94 -12.98
N GLY A 68 -12.09 9.72 -13.63
CA GLY A 68 -10.97 10.64 -13.54
C GLY A 68 -9.72 10.14 -14.25
N PHE A 69 -8.62 10.80 -13.94
CA PHE A 69 -7.30 10.44 -14.44
C PHE A 69 -6.23 10.72 -13.41
N SER A 70 -5.10 10.06 -13.56
CA SER A 70 -3.88 10.41 -12.88
C SER A 70 -2.75 10.62 -13.87
N LYS A 71 -1.83 11.50 -13.51
CA LYS A 71 -0.62 11.79 -14.27
C LYS A 71 0.56 11.68 -13.35
N LEU A 72 1.53 10.86 -13.71
CA LEU A 72 2.80 10.75 -13.02
C LEU A 72 3.90 11.33 -13.91
N GLU A 73 4.52 12.40 -13.46
CA GLU A 73 5.72 12.98 -14.09
C GLU A 73 6.96 12.58 -13.31
N ARG A 74 7.97 12.15 -14.04
CA ARG A 74 9.28 11.77 -13.49
C ARG A 74 10.34 12.63 -14.14
N ARG A 75 11.16 13.27 -13.33
CA ARG A 75 12.28 14.10 -13.78
C ARG A 75 13.53 13.84 -12.95
N ARG A 76 14.66 13.89 -13.60
CA ARG A 76 15.94 13.99 -12.90
C ARG A 76 16.22 15.46 -12.59
N VAL A 77 16.50 15.74 -11.35
CA VAL A 77 16.91 17.08 -10.90
C VAL A 77 18.35 17.05 -10.42
N LYS A 78 18.97 18.21 -10.28
CA LYS A 78 20.39 18.35 -9.93
C LYS A 78 20.78 17.60 -8.64
N GLU A 79 19.84 17.51 -7.69
CA GLU A 79 20.04 16.91 -6.37
C GLU A 79 19.47 15.49 -6.22
N GLY A 80 18.87 14.93 -7.27
CA GLY A 80 18.24 13.63 -7.24
C GLY A 80 17.11 13.45 -8.25
N TYR A 81 15.91 13.10 -7.77
CA TYR A 81 14.76 12.81 -8.60
C TYR A 81 13.53 13.56 -8.12
N GLN A 82 12.72 14.00 -9.06
CA GLN A 82 11.41 14.58 -8.79
C GLN A 82 10.31 13.74 -9.36
N LEU A 83 9.34 13.41 -8.51
CA LEU A 83 8.11 12.72 -8.87
C LEU A 83 6.94 13.66 -8.60
N LYS A 84 6.17 13.98 -9.62
CA LYS A 84 4.97 14.80 -9.50
C LYS A 84 3.76 13.97 -9.91
N HIS A 85 2.88 13.73 -8.99
CA HIS A 85 1.65 12.97 -9.20
C HIS A 85 0.44 13.89 -9.10
N LEU A 86 -0.32 13.99 -10.18
CA LEU A 86 -1.59 14.69 -10.24
C LEU A 86 -2.70 13.65 -10.36
N MET A 87 -3.69 13.75 -9.51
CA MET A 87 -4.90 12.94 -9.58
C MET A 87 -6.12 13.85 -9.62
N ARG A 88 -7.01 13.59 -10.54
CA ARG A 88 -8.29 14.29 -10.64
C ARG A 88 -9.43 13.30 -10.73
N LEU A 89 -10.37 13.43 -9.81
CA LEU A 89 -11.56 12.60 -9.74
C LEU A 89 -12.81 13.48 -9.86
N ASN A 90 -13.72 13.06 -10.71
CA ASN A 90 -15.05 13.63 -10.82
C ASN A 90 -16.05 12.62 -10.25
N MET A 91 -16.72 12.98 -9.18
CA MET A 91 -17.66 12.11 -8.51
C MET A 91 -18.99 12.83 -8.33
N THR A 92 -20.07 12.08 -8.45
CA THR A 92 -21.41 12.59 -8.10
C THR A 92 -21.73 12.10 -6.70
N VAL A 93 -21.79 13.01 -5.74
CA VAL A 93 -22.15 12.75 -4.36
C VAL A 93 -23.43 13.52 -4.05
N MET A 94 -24.44 12.83 -3.56
CA MET A 94 -25.75 13.42 -3.22
C MET A 94 -26.35 14.28 -4.36
N ARG A 95 -26.29 13.77 -5.60
CA ARG A 95 -26.73 14.46 -6.83
C ARG A 95 -25.97 15.74 -7.19
N GLN A 96 -24.83 15.97 -6.55
CA GLN A 96 -23.93 17.08 -6.88
C GLN A 96 -22.64 16.54 -7.47
N ASN A 97 -22.22 17.14 -8.58
CA ASN A 97 -20.92 16.81 -9.18
C ASN A 97 -19.82 17.51 -8.39
N GLN A 98 -18.89 16.71 -7.88
CA GLN A 98 -17.72 17.19 -7.17
C GLN A 98 -16.46 16.77 -7.89
N THR A 99 -15.52 17.68 -8.01
CA THR A 99 -14.20 17.40 -8.56
C THR A 99 -13.17 17.47 -7.43
N LEU A 100 -12.49 16.36 -7.20
CA LEU A 100 -11.36 16.29 -6.30
C LEU A 100 -10.07 16.33 -7.12
N THR A 101 -9.20 17.27 -6.83
CA THR A 101 -7.87 17.35 -7.43
C THR A 101 -6.81 17.26 -6.33
N THR A 102 -5.91 16.32 -6.46
CA THR A 102 -4.79 16.13 -5.54
C THR A 102 -3.49 16.17 -6.32
N THR A 103 -2.55 16.95 -5.85
CA THR A 103 -1.20 17.02 -6.40
C THR A 103 -0.20 16.63 -5.33
N VAL A 104 0.64 15.67 -5.63
CA VAL A 104 1.73 15.23 -4.76
C VAL A 104 3.06 15.51 -5.48
N ASN A 105 3.92 16.25 -4.83
CA ASN A 105 5.27 16.51 -5.29
C ASN A 105 6.26 15.86 -4.34
N THR A 106 7.10 14.99 -4.85
CA THR A 106 8.08 14.25 -4.08
C THR A 106 9.46 14.48 -4.67
N ILE A 107 10.40 14.88 -3.83
CA ILE A 107 11.80 15.04 -4.20
C ILE A 107 12.61 14.00 -3.44
N LEU A 108 13.36 13.20 -4.19
CA LEU A 108 14.25 12.16 -3.67
C LEU A 108 15.70 12.57 -3.85
N ASN A 109 16.53 12.18 -2.90
CA ASN A 109 17.98 12.28 -3.04
C ASN A 109 18.49 11.27 -4.09
N LYS A 110 19.76 11.37 -4.49
CA LYS A 110 20.38 10.45 -5.45
C LYS A 110 20.38 8.98 -5.00
N ASP A 111 20.30 8.76 -3.69
CA ASP A 111 20.19 7.43 -3.07
C ASP A 111 18.74 6.94 -2.93
N PHE A 112 17.78 7.65 -3.52
CA PHE A 112 16.33 7.41 -3.43
C PHE A 112 15.72 7.57 -2.03
N THR A 113 16.42 8.20 -1.10
CA THR A 113 15.82 8.62 0.17
C THR A 113 14.95 9.86 -0.03
N LEU A 114 13.88 9.97 0.74
CA LEU A 114 12.96 11.09 0.68
C LEU A 114 13.65 12.38 1.16
N LYS A 115 13.67 13.40 0.32
CA LYS A 115 14.19 14.74 0.68
C LYS A 115 13.06 15.70 1.02
N GLU A 116 12.02 15.73 0.19
CA GLU A 116 10.90 16.65 0.34
C GLU A 116 9.61 15.99 -0.15
N PHE A 117 8.53 16.26 0.54
CA PHE A 117 7.19 15.79 0.20
C PHE A 117 6.18 16.92 0.41
N GLU A 118 5.42 17.24 -0.62
CA GLU A 118 4.35 18.22 -0.58
C GLU A 118 3.08 17.63 -1.19
N MET A 119 1.97 17.75 -0.50
CA MET A 119 0.66 17.36 -1.00
C MET A 119 -0.30 18.54 -0.90
N LYS A 120 -0.99 18.79 -1.98
CA LYS A 120 -2.03 19.84 -2.07
C LYS A 120 -3.38 19.26 -2.47
#